data_3927941e3e79fbe8121121e926b5c298
#
_entry.id   3927941e3e79fbe8121121e926b5c298
#
_cell.length_a   1.000
_cell.length_b   1.000
_cell.length_c   1.000
_cell.angle_alpha   90.00
_cell.angle_beta   90.00
_cell.angle_gamma   90.00
#
_symmetry.space_group_name_H-M   'P 1'
#
loop_
_entity.id
_entity.type
_entity.pdbx_description
1 polymer ?
#
loop_
_entity_poly.entity_id
_entity_poly.type
_entity_poly.pdbx_seq_one_letter_code
_entity_poly.pdbx_strand_id
1 'polypeptide(L)'
;MGNLVCVVLKGVSIREKGVDIPGDLSSMLEGGHGPTKQKAARLVVDLASAASADEFVRVEHAHVSGVSVITGGHGLRRFLSDLAGDPEGKVVIPTTLNSAGCDHERMDEMGIDHPDFLEQQFEIVHAYSNLDIDAILSCTPYDRGIESGDGIGSWAESNAVCFSNSYTSLVTNRESGLSALATALTGWAPRWGLHLEENRIPNILVSIECAMSDPTDWSVLGDWIGKQILPDWELPWGPMPRITGLPEWASFEMRKALTAAAANYGCPLLWADGHTVDAPSVEDYQGELTFTEEDLAERYRELAPRGQIDLVVIGCPQASVGEARTAAAAVRARMELGEAIPDQRLWVFMSGHNHDLISVDGTLDVLEEAGALVLRDTCPEVTPYNRSRYNHLLTNSLKAEHYLTSGLNRMPTSVGTIEQCVAHAFDPTLVAGERPVLGSGVAKPIPSAKTQRRGEYESIGSGIPSQSEWMVSGKALVTDVPITYLGYVNCDTGFIEEPGHPLDGHSIEDTVLIYPKGSGSTVAPFVLMGLIYTDKGPIAIVNRDVCPLTLPAASLLGVPYA
;
A
#
# COMPACT_ATOMS: atom_id res chain seq x y z
N MET A 1 -9.52 -16.90 -33.73
CA MET A 1 -8.16 -17.49 -33.79
C MET A 1 -7.29 -16.56 -32.96
N GLY A 2 -6.93 -16.99 -31.75
CA GLY A 2 -6.07 -16.19 -30.87
C GLY A 2 -4.66 -16.08 -31.45
N ASN A 3 -4.08 -14.89 -31.41
CA ASN A 3 -2.72 -14.68 -31.85
C ASN A 3 -1.77 -15.35 -30.83
N LEU A 4 -1.03 -16.38 -31.26
CA LEU A 4 0.10 -16.89 -30.51
C LEU A 4 1.24 -15.87 -30.61
N VAL A 5 1.76 -15.48 -29.46
CA VAL A 5 3.01 -14.70 -29.36
C VAL A 5 4.07 -15.65 -28.80
N CYS A 6 5.22 -15.69 -29.45
CA CYS A 6 6.39 -16.37 -28.93
C CYS A 6 7.30 -15.31 -28.31
N VAL A 7 7.50 -15.37 -27.00
CA VAL A 7 8.43 -14.47 -26.29
C VAL A 7 9.67 -15.28 -25.97
N VAL A 8 10.80 -14.88 -26.54
CA VAL A 8 12.13 -15.44 -26.23
C VAL A 8 12.82 -14.45 -25.31
N LEU A 9 13.09 -14.84 -24.09
CA LEU A 9 13.79 -14.01 -23.12
C LEU A 9 15.10 -14.69 -22.72
N LYS A 10 16.18 -13.89 -22.75
CA LYS A 10 17.47 -14.31 -22.24
C LYS A 10 17.67 -13.68 -20.87
N GLY A 11 17.69 -14.51 -19.82
CA GLY A 11 18.14 -14.08 -18.51
C GLY A 11 19.63 -13.77 -18.56
N VAL A 12 20.02 -12.55 -18.20
CA VAL A 12 21.43 -12.21 -17.96
C VAL A 12 21.69 -12.32 -16.48
N SER A 13 22.51 -13.30 -16.08
CA SER A 13 22.91 -13.47 -14.69
C SER A 13 23.62 -12.22 -14.18
N ILE A 14 23.26 -11.78 -12.97
CA ILE A 14 23.97 -10.66 -12.29
C ILE A 14 25.47 -10.93 -12.15
N ARG A 15 25.87 -12.19 -12.03
CA ARG A 15 27.29 -12.61 -12.03
C ARG A 15 27.97 -12.36 -13.38
N GLU A 16 27.24 -12.47 -14.49
CA GLU A 16 27.78 -12.14 -15.82
C GLU A 16 27.98 -10.62 -16.01
N LYS A 17 27.25 -9.80 -15.23
CA LYS A 17 27.46 -8.36 -15.14
C LYS A 17 28.61 -7.96 -14.22
N GLY A 18 29.26 -8.91 -13.53
CA GLY A 18 30.40 -8.68 -12.67
C GLY A 18 30.04 -8.08 -11.29
N VAL A 19 28.78 -8.17 -10.87
CA VAL A 19 28.34 -7.71 -9.55
C VAL A 19 28.73 -8.73 -8.47
N ASP A 20 29.44 -8.27 -7.47
CA ASP A 20 29.85 -9.11 -6.31
C ASP A 20 28.63 -9.38 -5.41
N ILE A 21 28.31 -10.68 -5.26
CA ILE A 21 27.31 -11.13 -4.30
C ILE A 21 27.99 -11.29 -2.94
N PRO A 22 27.55 -10.60 -1.87
CA PRO A 22 28.10 -10.77 -0.54
C PRO A 22 28.19 -12.24 -0.11
N GLY A 23 29.29 -12.62 0.58
CA GLY A 23 29.59 -14.03 0.85
C GLY A 23 28.51 -14.76 1.65
N ASP A 24 27.86 -14.08 2.61
CA ASP A 24 26.74 -14.63 3.38
C ASP A 24 25.47 -14.76 2.53
N LEU A 25 25.16 -13.78 1.66
CA LEU A 25 24.07 -13.87 0.70
C LEU A 25 24.31 -15.00 -0.31
N SER A 26 25.55 -15.17 -0.80
CA SER A 26 25.94 -16.30 -1.68
C SER A 26 25.75 -17.64 -0.98
N SER A 27 26.14 -17.76 0.30
CA SER A 27 25.92 -18.97 1.10
C SER A 27 24.44 -19.29 1.29
N MET A 28 23.59 -18.27 1.50
CA MET A 28 22.13 -18.46 1.55
C MET A 28 21.58 -18.94 0.20
N LEU A 29 22.03 -18.33 -0.90
CA LEU A 29 21.63 -18.69 -2.26
C LEU A 29 21.98 -20.15 -2.61
N GLU A 30 23.09 -20.64 -2.09
CA GLU A 30 23.58 -22.02 -2.26
C GLU A 30 22.90 -23.02 -1.29
N GLY A 31 22.01 -22.56 -0.42
CA GLY A 31 21.24 -23.40 0.51
C GLY A 31 21.91 -23.66 1.85
N GLY A 32 23.03 -22.97 2.16
CA GLY A 32 23.77 -23.14 3.41
C GLY A 32 23.03 -22.73 4.69
N HIS A 33 21.86 -22.08 4.55
CA HIS A 33 21.05 -21.54 5.66
C HIS A 33 19.57 -21.96 5.60
N GLY A 34 19.30 -23.11 5.01
CA GLY A 34 17.94 -23.64 4.86
C GLY A 34 17.17 -23.16 3.63
N PRO A 35 16.05 -23.82 3.29
CA PRO A 35 15.32 -23.54 2.08
C PRO A 35 14.59 -22.20 2.07
N THR A 36 14.19 -21.67 3.22
CA THR A 36 13.52 -20.37 3.36
C THR A 36 14.47 -19.23 2.99
N LYS A 37 15.68 -19.22 3.57
CA LYS A 37 16.69 -18.20 3.24
C LYS A 37 17.23 -18.37 1.83
N GLN A 38 17.26 -19.58 1.28
CA GLN A 38 17.60 -19.82 -0.12
C GLN A 38 16.59 -19.17 -1.08
N LYS A 39 15.29 -19.33 -0.83
CA LYS A 39 14.22 -18.66 -1.62
C LYS A 39 14.32 -17.14 -1.50
N ALA A 40 14.55 -16.62 -0.29
CA ALA A 40 14.69 -15.20 -0.04
C ALA A 40 15.91 -14.61 -0.77
N ALA A 41 17.08 -15.27 -0.65
CA ALA A 41 18.30 -14.85 -1.35
C ALA A 41 18.14 -14.87 -2.87
N ARG A 42 17.43 -15.86 -3.41
CA ARG A 42 17.10 -15.90 -4.85
C ARG A 42 16.27 -14.69 -5.25
N LEU A 43 15.22 -14.35 -4.50
CA LEU A 43 14.40 -13.18 -4.80
C LEU A 43 15.20 -11.87 -4.76
N VAL A 44 16.08 -11.70 -3.76
CA VAL A 44 16.96 -10.51 -3.66
C VAL A 44 17.88 -10.40 -4.88
N VAL A 45 18.46 -11.53 -5.33
CA VAL A 45 19.34 -11.58 -6.51
C VAL A 45 18.54 -11.37 -7.80
N ASP A 46 17.33 -11.90 -7.91
CA ASP A 46 16.45 -11.68 -9.07
C ASP A 46 16.05 -10.20 -9.19
N LEU A 47 15.71 -9.56 -8.06
CA LEU A 47 15.44 -8.11 -8.01
C LEU A 47 16.66 -7.30 -8.46
N ALA A 48 17.86 -7.64 -7.96
CA ALA A 48 19.09 -6.97 -8.36
C ALA A 48 19.36 -7.13 -9.86
N SER A 49 19.12 -8.32 -10.39
CA SER A 49 19.30 -8.61 -11.81
C SER A 49 18.32 -7.81 -12.69
N ALA A 50 17.04 -7.80 -12.32
CA ALA A 50 16.00 -7.06 -13.03
C ALA A 50 16.25 -5.54 -12.98
N ALA A 51 16.59 -5.02 -11.79
CA ALA A 51 16.88 -3.60 -11.57
C ALA A 51 18.25 -3.17 -12.17
N SER A 52 19.05 -4.11 -12.67
CA SER A 52 20.42 -3.84 -13.10
C SER A 52 21.26 -3.16 -12.02
N ALA A 53 21.05 -3.56 -10.76
CA ALA A 53 21.78 -3.01 -9.62
C ALA A 53 23.27 -3.35 -9.69
N ASP A 54 24.11 -2.40 -9.31
CA ASP A 54 25.58 -2.56 -9.35
C ASP A 54 26.14 -3.18 -8.06
N GLU A 55 25.37 -3.12 -6.97
CA GLU A 55 25.80 -3.63 -5.66
C GLU A 55 24.60 -4.01 -4.77
N PHE A 56 24.91 -4.70 -3.68
CA PHE A 56 23.99 -5.00 -2.58
C PHE A 56 24.33 -4.15 -1.36
N VAL A 57 23.29 -3.72 -0.61
CA VAL A 57 23.42 -2.94 0.60
C VAL A 57 22.82 -3.66 1.79
N ARG A 58 23.40 -3.43 2.98
CA ARG A 58 22.81 -3.88 4.25
C ARG A 58 21.57 -3.07 4.57
N VAL A 59 20.57 -3.77 5.11
CA VAL A 59 19.33 -3.16 5.54
C VAL A 59 19.26 -3.14 7.05
N GLU A 60 18.86 -1.98 7.60
CA GLU A 60 18.80 -1.73 9.05
C GLU A 60 17.48 -2.24 9.66
N HIS A 61 16.38 -2.06 8.93
CA HIS A 61 15.03 -2.39 9.39
C HIS A 61 14.12 -2.75 8.23
N ALA A 62 13.27 -3.79 8.42
CA ALA A 62 12.21 -4.14 7.47
C ALA A 62 10.82 -3.98 8.09
N HIS A 63 9.85 -3.59 7.25
CA HIS A 63 8.43 -3.55 7.62
C HIS A 63 7.61 -4.31 6.60
N VAL A 64 6.98 -5.40 7.02
CA VAL A 64 6.31 -6.37 6.15
C VAL A 64 4.81 -6.12 6.13
N SER A 65 4.23 -5.98 4.94
CA SER A 65 2.77 -5.90 4.70
C SER A 65 2.20 -7.24 4.22
N GLY A 66 0.86 -7.33 4.18
CA GLY A 66 0.17 -8.54 3.79
C GLY A 66 -0.12 -9.42 4.99
N VAL A 67 -0.95 -8.93 5.91
CA VAL A 67 -1.28 -9.61 7.17
C VAL A 67 -2.74 -10.00 7.23
N SER A 68 -3.63 -9.19 6.63
CA SER A 68 -5.06 -9.48 6.64
C SER A 68 -5.42 -10.62 5.69
N VAL A 69 -6.35 -11.46 6.13
CA VAL A 69 -6.94 -12.56 5.35
C VAL A 69 -7.49 -12.05 4.02
N ILE A 70 -8.18 -10.90 4.00
CA ILE A 70 -8.79 -10.39 2.76
C ILE A 70 -7.79 -9.82 1.76
N THR A 71 -6.57 -9.49 2.19
CA THR A 71 -5.52 -8.98 1.29
C THR A 71 -4.58 -10.07 0.80
N GLY A 72 -4.27 -11.04 1.65
CA GLY A 72 -3.32 -12.11 1.35
C GLY A 72 -3.98 -13.39 0.86
N GLY A 73 -5.19 -13.65 1.32
CA GLY A 73 -5.99 -14.80 0.93
C GLY A 73 -5.28 -16.14 1.06
N HIS A 74 -5.68 -17.07 0.20
CA HIS A 74 -5.08 -18.40 0.15
C HIS A 74 -3.59 -18.39 -0.24
N GLY A 75 -3.20 -17.49 -1.13
CA GLY A 75 -1.81 -17.40 -1.60
C GLY A 75 -0.82 -17.12 -0.47
N LEU A 76 -1.13 -16.12 0.36
CA LEU A 76 -0.31 -15.78 1.53
C LEU A 76 -0.24 -16.94 2.53
N ARG A 77 -1.39 -17.49 2.90
CA ARG A 77 -1.46 -18.58 3.89
C ARG A 77 -0.63 -19.79 3.46
N ARG A 78 -0.76 -20.23 2.21
CA ARG A 78 0.04 -21.31 1.64
C ARG A 78 1.52 -21.00 1.66
N PHE A 79 1.91 -19.80 1.24
CA PHE A 79 3.31 -19.37 1.23
C PHE A 79 3.91 -19.37 2.63
N LEU A 80 3.21 -18.79 3.61
CA LEU A 80 3.69 -18.76 5.00
C LEU A 80 3.77 -20.16 5.61
N SER A 81 2.83 -21.06 5.30
CA SER A 81 2.89 -22.46 5.72
C SER A 81 4.14 -23.17 5.18
N ASP A 82 4.50 -22.90 3.92
CA ASP A 82 5.71 -23.45 3.30
C ASP A 82 7.00 -22.93 3.98
N LEU A 83 7.00 -21.68 4.49
CA LEU A 83 8.14 -21.08 5.21
C LEU A 83 8.23 -21.59 6.66
N ALA A 84 7.10 -21.75 7.33
CA ALA A 84 7.04 -22.12 8.76
C ALA A 84 7.63 -23.50 9.06
N GLY A 85 7.78 -24.36 8.06
CA GLY A 85 8.39 -25.69 8.17
C GLY A 85 9.92 -25.66 8.30
N ASP A 86 10.57 -24.51 8.13
CA ASP A 86 12.03 -24.36 8.19
C ASP A 86 12.48 -23.73 9.51
N PRO A 87 13.12 -24.47 10.43
CA PRO A 87 13.60 -23.95 11.71
C PRO A 87 14.62 -22.81 11.57
N GLU A 88 15.39 -22.78 10.48
CA GLU A 88 16.41 -21.76 10.18
C GLU A 88 15.80 -20.53 9.47
N GLY A 89 14.51 -20.57 9.13
CA GLY A 89 13.78 -19.54 8.42
C GLY A 89 13.45 -18.32 9.27
N LYS A 90 14.43 -17.78 10.01
CA LYS A 90 14.28 -16.60 10.87
C LYS A 90 14.80 -15.34 10.19
N VAL A 91 14.15 -14.19 10.44
CA VAL A 91 14.67 -12.88 10.01
C VAL A 91 16.02 -12.60 10.69
N VAL A 92 16.86 -11.84 10.03
CA VAL A 92 18.23 -11.54 10.50
C VAL A 92 18.43 -10.06 10.85
N ILE A 93 17.41 -9.25 10.63
CA ILE A 93 17.38 -7.82 10.98
C ILE A 93 16.08 -7.51 11.75
N PRO A 94 16.01 -6.43 12.52
CA PRO A 94 14.78 -5.94 13.13
C PRO A 94 13.68 -5.82 12.08
N THR A 95 12.56 -6.49 12.32
CA THR A 95 11.46 -6.56 11.36
C THR A 95 10.13 -6.43 12.07
N THR A 96 9.28 -5.57 11.56
CA THR A 96 7.93 -5.31 12.09
C THR A 96 6.84 -5.69 11.10
N LEU A 97 5.62 -5.86 11.60
CA LEU A 97 4.48 -6.36 10.85
C LEU A 97 3.37 -5.31 10.78
N ASN A 98 2.77 -5.18 9.61
CA ASN A 98 1.63 -4.31 9.32
C ASN A 98 0.34 -4.82 9.99
N SER A 99 -0.74 -4.01 9.95
CA SER A 99 -2.02 -4.25 10.63
C SER A 99 -2.72 -5.54 10.17
N ALA A 100 -3.38 -6.19 11.14
CA ALA A 100 -4.25 -7.35 10.92
C ALA A 100 -5.61 -6.94 10.34
N GLY A 101 -6.41 -7.93 9.91
CA GLY A 101 -7.73 -7.71 9.32
C GLY A 101 -8.86 -7.49 10.34
N CYS A 102 -8.61 -7.74 11.60
CA CYS A 102 -9.56 -7.48 12.68
C CYS A 102 -8.83 -7.26 14.00
N ASP A 103 -9.52 -6.64 14.94
CA ASP A 103 -9.16 -6.70 16.34
C ASP A 103 -9.51 -8.10 16.86
N HIS A 104 -8.52 -8.81 17.37
CA HIS A 104 -8.67 -10.21 17.78
C HIS A 104 -9.56 -10.39 19.02
N GLU A 105 -9.67 -9.35 19.86
CA GLU A 105 -10.49 -9.39 21.07
C GLU A 105 -11.92 -8.90 20.82
N ARG A 106 -12.12 -8.05 19.78
CA ARG A 106 -13.39 -7.36 19.51
C ARG A 106 -14.03 -7.75 18.16
N MET A 107 -13.62 -8.86 17.56
CA MET A 107 -14.13 -9.29 16.25
C MET A 107 -15.66 -9.46 16.22
N ASP A 108 -16.24 -9.97 17.31
CA ASP A 108 -17.69 -10.14 17.44
C ASP A 108 -18.43 -8.79 17.43
N GLU A 109 -17.86 -7.77 18.07
CA GLU A 109 -18.41 -6.40 18.07
C GLU A 109 -18.30 -5.75 16.69
N MET A 110 -17.22 -6.05 15.93
CA MET A 110 -17.08 -5.63 14.53
C MET A 110 -18.12 -6.26 13.61
N GLY A 111 -18.78 -7.34 14.05
CA GLY A 111 -19.83 -8.03 13.30
C GLY A 111 -19.34 -8.66 12.01
N ILE A 112 -18.11 -9.17 11.99
CA ILE A 112 -17.49 -9.82 10.83
C ILE A 112 -18.23 -11.13 10.57
N ASP A 113 -18.95 -11.18 9.45
CA ASP A 113 -19.72 -12.35 9.00
C ASP A 113 -18.89 -13.18 7.99
N HIS A 114 -17.81 -13.76 8.48
CA HIS A 114 -16.96 -14.64 7.68
C HIS A 114 -16.54 -15.85 8.53
N PRO A 115 -17.01 -17.05 8.18
CA PRO A 115 -16.62 -18.27 8.88
C PRO A 115 -15.09 -18.41 8.88
N ASP A 116 -14.54 -18.86 9.99
CA ASP A 116 -13.10 -19.16 10.16
C ASP A 116 -12.15 -17.95 9.97
N PHE A 117 -12.68 -16.72 9.86
CA PHE A 117 -11.83 -15.53 9.62
C PHE A 117 -10.81 -15.34 10.74
N LEU A 118 -11.25 -15.43 11.99
CA LEU A 118 -10.37 -15.24 13.15
C LEU A 118 -9.28 -16.33 13.21
N GLU A 119 -9.64 -17.57 12.96
CA GLU A 119 -8.68 -18.69 12.92
C GLU A 119 -7.63 -18.45 11.82
N GLN A 120 -8.07 -18.11 10.62
CA GLN A 120 -7.17 -17.80 9.49
C GLN A 120 -6.29 -16.57 9.77
N GLN A 121 -6.84 -15.55 10.44
CA GLN A 121 -6.09 -14.37 10.82
C GLN A 121 -5.00 -14.69 11.85
N PHE A 122 -5.30 -15.53 12.84
CA PHE A 122 -4.32 -16.01 13.80
C PHE A 122 -3.24 -16.89 13.15
N GLU A 123 -3.60 -17.76 12.21
CA GLU A 123 -2.61 -18.55 11.46
C GLU A 123 -1.57 -17.65 10.77
N ILE A 124 -2.01 -16.57 10.13
CA ILE A 124 -1.12 -15.64 9.43
C ILE A 124 -0.19 -14.93 10.41
N VAL A 125 -0.73 -14.33 11.47
CA VAL A 125 0.06 -13.59 12.47
C VAL A 125 1.05 -14.53 13.17
N HIS A 126 0.61 -15.73 13.53
CA HIS A 126 1.46 -16.74 14.16
C HIS A 126 2.58 -17.22 13.23
N ALA A 127 2.29 -17.41 11.93
CA ALA A 127 3.32 -17.80 10.97
C ALA A 127 4.41 -16.74 10.83
N TYR A 128 4.05 -15.45 10.79
CA TYR A 128 5.02 -14.36 10.81
C TYR A 128 5.82 -14.29 12.12
N SER A 129 5.16 -14.46 13.27
CA SER A 129 5.85 -14.50 14.58
C SER A 129 6.83 -15.66 14.66
N ASN A 130 6.51 -16.80 14.03
CA ASN A 130 7.43 -17.94 13.93
C ASN A 130 8.68 -17.66 13.08
N LEU A 131 8.70 -16.61 12.28
CA LEU A 131 9.88 -16.11 11.58
C LEU A 131 10.67 -15.08 12.41
N ASP A 132 10.33 -14.86 13.68
CA ASP A 132 10.88 -13.86 14.60
C ASP A 132 10.58 -12.40 14.19
N ILE A 133 9.45 -12.18 13.48
CA ILE A 133 8.96 -10.85 13.13
C ILE A 133 8.15 -10.29 14.30
N ASP A 134 8.45 -9.05 14.72
CA ASP A 134 7.71 -8.34 15.76
C ASP A 134 6.31 -7.94 15.24
N ALA A 135 5.29 -8.60 15.74
CA ALA A 135 3.90 -8.39 15.36
C ALA A 135 3.32 -7.12 16.02
N ILE A 136 3.91 -5.97 15.74
CA ILE A 136 3.40 -4.67 16.21
C ILE A 136 2.03 -4.32 15.61
N LEU A 137 1.64 -5.00 14.55
CA LEU A 137 0.37 -4.88 13.82
C LEU A 137 -0.02 -3.42 13.51
N SER A 138 0.96 -2.66 13.02
CA SER A 138 0.78 -1.24 12.77
C SER A 138 1.18 -0.84 11.36
N CYS A 139 0.37 -0.02 10.69
CA CYS A 139 0.72 0.64 9.44
C CYS A 139 1.47 1.98 9.63
N THR A 140 1.78 2.34 10.90
CA THR A 140 2.53 3.54 11.28
C THR A 140 3.74 3.18 12.16
N PRO A 141 4.69 2.36 11.67
CA PRO A 141 5.85 1.94 12.47
C PRO A 141 6.67 3.12 12.98
N TYR A 142 6.64 4.26 12.29
CA TYR A 142 7.31 5.49 12.67
C TYR A 142 6.72 6.16 13.94
N ASP A 143 5.50 5.84 14.36
CA ASP A 143 4.92 6.34 15.63
C ASP A 143 5.68 5.83 16.86
N ARG A 144 6.43 4.74 16.70
CA ARG A 144 7.22 4.11 17.77
C ARG A 144 8.70 4.53 17.75
N GLY A 145 9.08 5.47 16.90
CA GLY A 145 10.48 5.88 16.72
C GLY A 145 11.37 4.78 16.10
N ILE A 146 10.78 3.83 15.36
CA ILE A 146 11.52 2.74 14.70
C ILE A 146 12.40 3.28 13.57
N GLU A 147 12.03 4.41 13.02
CA GLU A 147 12.69 5.12 11.92
C GLU A 147 13.91 5.94 12.34
N SER A 148 14.26 5.96 13.60
CA SER A 148 15.33 6.84 14.11
C SER A 148 16.75 6.41 13.72
N GLY A 149 16.92 5.34 12.93
CA GLY A 149 18.20 4.92 12.35
C GLY A 149 18.53 5.72 11.08
N ASP A 150 19.81 6.08 10.93
CA ASP A 150 20.37 6.55 9.67
C ASP A 150 20.68 5.30 8.83
N GLY A 151 19.98 5.07 7.71
CA GLY A 151 20.31 3.90 6.91
C GLY A 151 19.26 3.50 5.87
N ILE A 152 19.48 2.31 5.34
CA ILE A 152 18.59 1.72 4.34
C ILE A 152 17.53 0.87 5.03
N GLY A 153 16.27 1.16 4.71
CA GLY A 153 15.11 0.36 5.10
C GLY A 153 14.57 -0.49 3.95
N SER A 154 13.73 -1.45 4.31
CA SER A 154 12.94 -2.22 3.32
C SER A 154 11.49 -2.27 3.80
N TRP A 155 10.72 -1.24 3.42
CA TRP A 155 9.37 -1.02 3.93
C TRP A 155 8.31 -1.23 2.86
N ALA A 156 7.28 -2.00 3.22
CA ALA A 156 6.21 -2.41 2.33
C ALA A 156 4.86 -1.72 2.59
N GLU A 157 4.79 -0.74 3.49
CA GLU A 157 3.57 0.05 3.71
C GLU A 157 3.67 1.41 3.03
N SER A 158 2.76 1.72 2.12
CA SER A 158 2.87 2.87 1.21
C SER A 158 2.96 4.22 1.93
N ASN A 159 2.15 4.44 2.98
CA ASN A 159 2.21 5.67 3.76
C ASN A 159 3.51 5.74 4.57
N ALA A 160 3.95 4.63 5.12
CA ALA A 160 5.17 4.56 5.92
C ALA A 160 6.42 4.84 5.08
N VAL A 161 6.45 4.35 3.84
CA VAL A 161 7.49 4.66 2.86
C VAL A 161 7.55 6.17 2.59
N CYS A 162 6.42 6.77 2.25
CA CYS A 162 6.38 8.21 1.93
C CYS A 162 6.75 9.06 3.15
N PHE A 163 6.22 8.74 4.33
CA PHE A 163 6.54 9.45 5.58
C PHE A 163 8.03 9.33 5.92
N SER A 164 8.56 8.12 5.92
CA SER A 164 9.96 7.85 6.27
C SER A 164 10.92 8.59 5.34
N ASN A 165 10.76 8.42 4.03
CA ASN A 165 11.62 9.09 3.04
C ASN A 165 11.55 10.62 3.10
N SER A 166 10.42 11.19 3.57
CA SER A 166 10.21 12.64 3.61
C SER A 166 10.65 13.28 4.92
N TYR A 167 10.41 12.63 6.06
CA TYR A 167 10.52 13.26 7.38
C TYR A 167 11.53 12.58 8.31
N THR A 168 12.18 11.50 7.88
CA THR A 168 13.20 10.79 8.65
C THR A 168 14.48 10.62 7.83
N SER A 169 15.51 10.03 8.44
CA SER A 169 16.77 9.70 7.75
C SER A 169 16.79 8.29 7.17
N LEU A 170 15.78 7.47 7.44
CA LEU A 170 15.66 6.13 6.86
C LEU A 170 15.22 6.22 5.38
N VAL A 171 16.00 5.62 4.50
CA VAL A 171 15.73 5.59 3.05
C VAL A 171 15.21 4.23 2.64
N THR A 172 14.08 4.17 1.97
CA THR A 172 13.50 2.91 1.51
C THR A 172 12.87 3.02 0.12
N ASN A 173 12.99 1.98 -0.69
CA ASN A 173 12.11 1.80 -1.84
C ASN A 173 10.68 1.53 -1.37
N ARG A 174 9.72 1.69 -2.28
CA ARG A 174 8.35 1.19 -2.06
C ARG A 174 8.33 -0.31 -2.33
N GLU A 175 8.63 -1.08 -1.29
CA GLU A 175 8.69 -2.53 -1.37
C GLU A 175 7.29 -3.17 -1.37
N SER A 176 7.22 -4.43 -1.78
CA SER A 176 6.07 -5.28 -1.50
C SER A 176 6.28 -6.10 -0.24
N GLY A 177 5.22 -6.68 0.32
CA GLY A 177 5.34 -7.58 1.47
C GLY A 177 6.33 -8.71 1.25
N LEU A 178 6.41 -9.26 0.02
CA LEU A 178 7.34 -10.34 -0.32
C LEU A 178 8.78 -9.87 -0.45
N SER A 179 9.05 -8.73 -1.09
CA SER A 179 10.42 -8.20 -1.20
C SER A 179 10.97 -7.73 0.15
N ALA A 180 10.13 -7.08 0.98
CA ALA A 180 10.50 -6.71 2.34
C ALA A 180 10.80 -7.95 3.21
N LEU A 181 9.99 -9.01 3.11
CA LEU A 181 10.24 -10.27 3.82
C LEU A 181 11.53 -10.94 3.36
N ALA A 182 11.81 -10.97 2.06
CA ALA A 182 13.06 -11.53 1.55
C ALA A 182 14.29 -10.75 2.05
N THR A 183 14.19 -9.43 2.09
CA THR A 183 15.22 -8.57 2.69
C THR A 183 15.38 -8.84 4.19
N ALA A 184 14.28 -8.99 4.92
CA ALA A 184 14.31 -9.31 6.36
C ALA A 184 15.02 -10.64 6.65
N LEU A 185 14.78 -11.66 5.83
CA LEU A 185 15.37 -13.00 5.95
C LEU A 185 16.87 -13.05 5.57
N THR A 186 17.34 -12.12 4.72
CA THR A 186 18.72 -12.11 4.22
C THR A 186 19.57 -10.99 4.82
N GLY A 187 18.98 -9.88 5.24
CA GLY A 187 19.66 -8.65 5.65
C GLY A 187 20.20 -7.81 4.49
N TRP A 188 19.86 -8.16 3.24
CA TRP A 188 20.39 -7.53 2.05
C TRP A 188 19.27 -7.05 1.11
N ALA A 189 19.51 -5.90 0.48
CA ALA A 189 18.72 -5.41 -0.64
C ALA A 189 19.64 -5.04 -1.82
N PRO A 190 19.17 -5.08 -3.07
CA PRO A 190 19.88 -4.46 -4.17
C PRO A 190 19.90 -2.93 -3.99
N ARG A 191 21.02 -2.29 -4.31
CA ARG A 191 21.10 -0.82 -4.34
C ARG A 191 20.54 -0.30 -5.64
N TRP A 192 19.30 0.14 -5.61
CA TRP A 192 18.57 0.66 -6.77
C TRP A 192 17.45 1.61 -6.35
N GLY A 193 16.77 2.21 -7.31
CA GLY A 193 15.60 3.05 -7.05
C GLY A 193 15.93 4.19 -6.10
N LEU A 194 15.16 4.36 -5.05
CA LEU A 194 15.33 5.44 -4.07
C LEU A 194 16.52 5.26 -3.12
N HIS A 195 17.21 4.11 -3.14
CA HIS A 195 18.50 3.97 -2.47
C HIS A 195 19.60 4.83 -3.12
N LEU A 196 19.36 5.32 -4.34
CA LEU A 196 20.26 6.18 -5.09
C LEU A 196 19.81 7.65 -4.95
N GLU A 197 20.71 8.51 -4.51
CA GLU A 197 20.40 9.94 -4.30
C GLU A 197 19.96 10.63 -5.59
N GLU A 198 20.54 10.25 -6.73
CA GLU A 198 20.20 10.79 -8.04
C GLU A 198 18.76 10.51 -8.47
N ASN A 199 18.09 9.53 -7.85
CA ASN A 199 16.69 9.21 -8.10
C ASN A 199 15.73 9.94 -7.13
N ARG A 200 16.27 10.60 -6.11
CA ARG A 200 15.51 11.32 -5.09
C ARG A 200 15.44 12.81 -5.43
N ILE A 201 14.94 13.13 -6.60
CA ILE A 201 14.86 14.47 -7.14
C ILE A 201 13.39 14.86 -7.32
N PRO A 202 12.95 16.07 -6.88
CA PRO A 202 11.57 16.50 -7.09
C PRO A 202 11.29 16.63 -8.59
N ASN A 203 10.12 16.13 -8.99
CA ASN A 203 9.69 16.14 -10.38
C ASN A 203 8.41 16.93 -10.63
N ILE A 204 7.76 17.41 -9.56
CA ILE A 204 6.58 18.28 -9.60
C ILE A 204 6.79 19.42 -8.60
N LEU A 205 6.47 20.66 -9.00
CA LEU A 205 6.41 21.81 -8.10
C LEU A 205 4.94 22.08 -7.73
N VAL A 206 4.67 22.24 -6.44
CA VAL A 206 3.33 22.55 -5.93
C VAL A 206 3.42 23.80 -5.05
N SER A 207 2.69 24.83 -5.42
CA SER A 207 2.58 26.09 -4.64
C SER A 207 1.23 26.14 -3.94
N ILE A 208 1.24 26.41 -2.61
CA ILE A 208 0.02 26.50 -1.80
C ILE A 208 -0.38 27.97 -1.64
N GLU A 209 -1.61 28.30 -2.03
CA GLU A 209 -2.20 29.63 -1.94
C GLU A 209 -3.48 29.66 -1.08
N CYS A 210 -3.59 28.77 -0.10
CA CYS A 210 -4.72 28.72 0.83
C CYS A 210 -4.26 28.45 2.26
N ALA A 211 -5.14 28.76 3.23
CA ALA A 211 -4.93 28.37 4.62
C ALA A 211 -5.22 26.86 4.79
N MET A 212 -4.35 26.17 5.52
CA MET A 212 -4.46 24.74 5.80
C MET A 212 -4.26 24.51 7.30
N SER A 213 -5.35 24.33 8.03
CA SER A 213 -5.33 24.32 9.50
C SER A 213 -5.69 22.96 10.10
N ASP A 214 -6.34 22.09 9.35
CA ASP A 214 -6.80 20.77 9.78
C ASP A 214 -5.99 19.66 9.10
N PRO A 215 -5.68 18.53 9.78
CA PRO A 215 -5.04 17.38 9.14
C PRO A 215 -5.77 16.89 7.89
N THR A 216 -7.10 17.02 7.82
CA THR A 216 -7.89 16.65 6.65
C THR A 216 -7.58 17.54 5.44
N ASP A 217 -7.27 18.83 5.65
CA ASP A 217 -6.82 19.73 4.56
C ASP A 217 -5.54 19.21 3.91
N TRP A 218 -4.60 18.71 4.73
CA TRP A 218 -3.34 18.12 4.27
C TRP A 218 -3.58 16.79 3.54
N SER A 219 -4.57 16.01 4.00
CA SER A 219 -5.00 14.80 3.29
C SER A 219 -5.60 15.15 1.93
N VAL A 220 -6.42 16.20 1.85
CA VAL A 220 -6.99 16.72 0.58
C VAL A 220 -5.87 17.16 -0.37
N LEU A 221 -4.87 17.88 0.12
CA LEU A 221 -3.72 18.28 -0.70
C LEU A 221 -3.01 17.06 -1.32
N GLY A 222 -2.72 16.03 -0.52
CA GLY A 222 -2.06 14.81 -1.01
C GLY A 222 -2.86 14.10 -2.10
N ASP A 223 -4.16 13.97 -1.94
CA ASP A 223 -5.08 13.41 -2.92
C ASP A 223 -5.18 14.29 -4.18
N TRP A 224 -5.29 15.61 -4.00
CA TRP A 224 -5.37 16.55 -5.10
C TRP A 224 -4.12 16.49 -5.98
N ILE A 225 -2.91 16.51 -5.39
CA ILE A 225 -1.65 16.37 -6.15
C ILE A 225 -1.70 15.10 -7.00
N GLY A 226 -2.09 13.97 -6.43
CA GLY A 226 -2.17 12.70 -7.14
C GLY A 226 -3.11 12.74 -8.33
N LYS A 227 -4.21 13.47 -8.23
CA LYS A 227 -5.22 13.61 -9.30
C LYS A 227 -4.79 14.54 -10.44
N GLN A 228 -3.81 15.42 -10.20
CA GLN A 228 -3.27 16.30 -11.23
C GLN A 228 -2.21 15.61 -12.12
N ILE A 229 -1.76 14.40 -11.77
CA ILE A 229 -0.74 13.67 -12.54
C ILE A 229 -1.26 13.34 -13.93
N LEU A 230 -0.55 13.82 -14.96
CA LEU A 230 -0.89 13.55 -16.34
C LEU A 230 -0.23 12.24 -16.83
N PRO A 231 -0.88 11.49 -17.72
CA PRO A 231 -0.37 10.20 -18.21
C PRO A 231 0.93 10.29 -19.02
N ASP A 232 1.27 11.43 -19.55
CA ASP A 232 2.46 11.70 -20.35
C ASP A 232 3.65 12.21 -19.52
N TRP A 233 3.48 12.40 -18.22
CA TRP A 233 4.59 12.75 -17.32
C TRP A 233 5.51 11.55 -17.09
N GLU A 234 6.80 11.78 -17.26
CA GLU A 234 7.83 10.77 -17.01
C GLU A 234 8.19 10.75 -15.51
N LEU A 235 7.56 9.85 -14.76
CA LEU A 235 7.73 9.69 -13.32
C LEU A 235 8.21 8.26 -12.98
N PRO A 236 9.46 7.91 -13.28
CA PRO A 236 9.96 6.53 -13.17
C PRO A 236 9.81 5.96 -11.76
N TRP A 237 10.04 6.78 -10.73
CA TRP A 237 9.93 6.37 -9.32
C TRP A 237 8.63 6.82 -8.65
N GLY A 238 7.71 7.38 -9.43
CA GLY A 238 6.45 7.97 -8.98
C GLY A 238 6.52 9.49 -8.84
N PRO A 239 5.39 10.12 -8.49
CA PRO A 239 5.35 11.56 -8.23
C PRO A 239 6.14 11.91 -6.98
N MET A 240 7.06 12.84 -7.09
CA MET A 240 7.87 13.36 -5.99
C MET A 240 7.75 14.88 -5.95
N PRO A 241 6.70 15.42 -5.31
CA PRO A 241 6.45 16.85 -5.29
C PRO A 241 7.40 17.60 -4.35
N ARG A 242 7.84 18.79 -4.78
CA ARG A 242 8.29 19.85 -3.90
C ARG A 242 7.12 20.76 -3.61
N ILE A 243 6.80 20.96 -2.35
CA ILE A 243 5.64 21.72 -1.88
C ILE A 243 6.12 23.00 -1.18
N THR A 244 5.67 24.14 -1.67
CA THR A 244 5.99 25.47 -1.14
C THR A 244 4.74 26.16 -0.61
N GLY A 245 4.90 27.12 0.30
CA GLY A 245 3.77 27.90 0.82
C GLY A 245 2.95 27.21 1.91
N LEU A 246 3.42 26.09 2.45
CA LEU A 246 2.81 25.46 3.63
C LEU A 246 2.93 26.37 4.85
N PRO A 247 2.01 26.26 5.86
CA PRO A 247 2.14 26.94 7.13
C PRO A 247 3.49 26.69 7.79
N GLU A 248 4.03 27.66 8.53
CA GLU A 248 5.32 27.51 9.23
C GLU A 248 5.33 26.36 10.25
N TRP A 249 4.16 25.99 10.75
CA TRP A 249 3.98 24.90 11.69
C TRP A 249 3.08 23.81 11.11
N ALA A 250 3.51 22.56 11.25
CA ALA A 250 2.74 21.38 10.92
C ALA A 250 2.81 20.34 12.06
N SER A 251 1.65 19.86 12.48
CA SER A 251 1.59 18.75 13.44
C SER A 251 2.06 17.44 12.81
N PHE A 252 2.29 16.45 13.66
CA PHE A 252 2.57 15.09 13.20
C PHE A 252 1.40 14.56 12.35
N GLU A 253 0.16 14.80 12.77
CA GLU A 253 -1.06 14.37 12.08
C GLU A 253 -1.20 15.00 10.68
N MET A 254 -0.85 16.28 10.53
CA MET A 254 -0.83 16.97 9.23
C MET A 254 0.14 16.31 8.27
N ARG A 255 1.39 16.08 8.70
CA ARG A 255 2.42 15.41 7.90
C ARG A 255 2.04 13.97 7.54
N LYS A 256 1.48 13.23 8.51
CA LYS A 256 0.95 11.87 8.32
C LYS A 256 -0.16 11.84 7.27
N ALA A 257 -1.12 12.76 7.36
CA ALA A 257 -2.26 12.84 6.45
C ALA A 257 -1.84 13.14 5.01
N LEU A 258 -0.91 14.09 4.82
CA LEU A 258 -0.37 14.45 3.50
C LEU A 258 0.32 13.26 2.83
N THR A 259 1.29 12.65 3.51
CA THR A 259 2.06 11.53 2.96
C THR A 259 1.19 10.31 2.68
N ALA A 260 0.20 10.04 3.53
CA ALA A 260 -0.72 8.94 3.35
C ALA A 260 -1.58 9.09 2.09
N ALA A 261 -2.16 10.26 1.86
CA ALA A 261 -2.98 10.52 0.69
C ALA A 261 -2.14 10.57 -0.60
N ALA A 262 -0.97 11.21 -0.59
CA ALA A 262 -0.06 11.24 -1.73
C ALA A 262 0.41 9.83 -2.13
N ALA A 263 0.65 8.94 -1.16
CA ALA A 263 1.09 7.57 -1.40
C ALA A 263 0.05 6.72 -2.17
N ASN A 264 -1.24 7.06 -2.16
CA ASN A 264 -2.28 6.41 -2.97
C ASN A 264 -1.95 6.44 -4.46
N TYR A 265 -1.29 7.49 -4.90
CA TYR A 265 -0.91 7.75 -6.30
C TYR A 265 0.55 7.37 -6.59
N GLY A 266 1.17 6.62 -5.69
CA GLY A 266 2.52 6.12 -5.88
C GLY A 266 3.63 7.07 -5.42
N CYS A 267 3.32 8.17 -4.73
CA CYS A 267 4.30 9.09 -4.16
C CYS A 267 5.15 8.38 -3.09
N PRO A 268 6.46 8.21 -3.31
CA PRO A 268 7.32 7.53 -2.35
C PRO A 268 8.08 8.51 -1.45
N LEU A 269 8.10 9.80 -1.82
CA LEU A 269 8.88 10.86 -1.19
C LEU A 269 8.32 12.21 -1.61
N LEU A 270 8.27 13.17 -0.69
CA LEU A 270 7.98 14.57 -0.97
C LEU A 270 8.93 15.50 -0.20
N TRP A 271 9.13 16.70 -0.73
CA TRP A 271 9.79 17.80 -0.05
C TRP A 271 8.77 18.87 0.29
N ALA A 272 8.66 19.17 1.56
CA ALA A 272 7.80 20.23 2.09
C ALA A 272 8.71 21.32 2.64
N ASP A 273 8.81 22.45 1.93
CA ASP A 273 9.71 23.55 2.30
C ASP A 273 9.46 24.02 3.75
N GLY A 274 10.52 24.06 4.55
CA GLY A 274 10.46 24.37 5.98
C GLY A 274 10.08 23.20 6.91
N HIS A 275 9.71 22.04 6.38
CA HIS A 275 9.29 20.86 7.16
C HIS A 275 10.12 19.61 6.91
N THR A 276 10.78 19.52 5.77
CA THR A 276 11.72 18.45 5.41
C THR A 276 13.12 19.04 5.23
N VAL A 277 14.11 18.19 4.91
CA VAL A 277 15.38 18.68 4.39
C VAL A 277 15.16 19.45 3.09
N ASP A 278 16.08 20.34 2.76
CA ASP A 278 16.00 21.13 1.52
C ASP A 278 15.96 20.22 0.29
N ALA A 279 15.02 20.51 -0.60
CA ALA A 279 14.92 19.78 -1.86
C ALA A 279 16.15 20.03 -2.75
N PRO A 280 16.65 19.00 -3.47
CA PRO A 280 17.63 19.22 -4.53
C PRO A 280 17.11 20.24 -5.56
N SER A 281 18.03 21.07 -6.07
CA SER A 281 17.68 22.01 -7.15
C SER A 281 17.44 21.26 -8.45
N VAL A 282 16.38 21.62 -9.16
CA VAL A 282 16.07 21.12 -10.50
C VAL A 282 15.90 22.29 -11.46
N GLU A 283 16.23 22.07 -12.73
CA GLU A 283 16.08 23.09 -13.77
C GLU A 283 14.65 23.12 -14.30
N ASP A 284 14.05 21.91 -14.50
CA ASP A 284 12.71 21.75 -15.06
C ASP A 284 11.88 20.73 -14.26
N TYR A 285 10.63 21.04 -13.98
CA TYR A 285 9.64 20.14 -13.40
C TYR A 285 8.76 19.56 -14.52
N GLN A 286 8.27 18.31 -14.34
CA GLN A 286 7.27 17.71 -15.24
C GLN A 286 5.93 18.47 -15.18
N GLY A 287 5.65 19.10 -14.03
CA GLY A 287 4.49 19.97 -13.85
C GLY A 287 4.69 20.96 -12.72
N GLU A 288 4.07 22.12 -12.91
CA GLU A 288 3.96 23.18 -11.89
C GLU A 288 2.47 23.38 -11.59
N LEU A 289 2.10 23.20 -10.33
CA LEU A 289 0.72 23.19 -9.85
C LEU A 289 0.53 24.26 -8.78
N THR A 290 -0.66 24.85 -8.74
CA THR A 290 -1.05 25.77 -7.68
C THR A 290 -2.31 25.26 -7.00
N PHE A 291 -2.26 25.02 -5.69
CA PHE A 291 -3.38 24.59 -4.88
C PHE A 291 -4.02 25.81 -4.20
N THR A 292 -5.27 26.05 -4.50
CA THR A 292 -6.01 27.24 -4.10
C THR A 292 -7.09 26.94 -3.06
N GLU A 293 -7.67 27.99 -2.45
CA GLU A 293 -8.85 27.88 -1.58
C GLU A 293 -10.04 27.23 -2.30
N GLU A 294 -10.19 27.46 -3.61
CA GLU A 294 -11.27 26.86 -4.39
C GLU A 294 -11.04 25.38 -4.61
N ASP A 295 -9.80 24.94 -4.88
CA ASP A 295 -9.46 23.52 -5.01
C ASP A 295 -9.76 22.75 -3.72
N LEU A 296 -9.39 23.33 -2.57
CA LEU A 296 -9.68 22.77 -1.26
C LEU A 296 -11.19 22.66 -1.02
N ALA A 297 -11.92 23.74 -1.26
CA ALA A 297 -13.37 23.81 -1.06
C ALA A 297 -14.13 22.89 -2.03
N GLU A 298 -13.71 22.80 -3.29
CA GLU A 298 -14.29 21.89 -4.28
C GLU A 298 -14.13 20.44 -3.84
N ARG A 299 -12.96 20.05 -3.35
CA ARG A 299 -12.70 18.70 -2.91
C ARG A 299 -13.57 18.32 -1.71
N TYR A 300 -13.73 19.21 -0.72
CA TYR A 300 -14.67 18.98 0.38
C TYR A 300 -16.12 18.85 -0.09
N ARG A 301 -16.56 19.67 -1.07
CA ARG A 301 -17.93 19.57 -1.65
C ARG A 301 -18.15 18.23 -2.36
N GLU A 302 -17.16 17.75 -3.10
CA GLU A 302 -17.24 16.47 -3.82
C GLU A 302 -17.37 15.28 -2.86
N LEU A 303 -16.63 15.33 -1.75
CA LEU A 303 -16.50 14.25 -0.78
C LEU A 303 -17.45 14.38 0.41
N ALA A 304 -18.21 15.47 0.49
CA ALA A 304 -19.16 15.70 1.57
C ALA A 304 -20.18 14.56 1.69
N PRO A 305 -20.64 14.23 2.90
CA PRO A 305 -21.66 13.23 3.10
C PRO A 305 -22.93 13.53 2.30
N ARG A 306 -23.32 12.57 1.46
CA ARG A 306 -24.56 12.62 0.67
C ARG A 306 -25.41 11.41 1.02
N GLY A 307 -26.45 11.62 1.81
CA GLY A 307 -27.28 10.55 2.36
C GLY A 307 -26.83 10.10 3.74
N GLN A 308 -27.48 9.07 4.23
CA GLN A 308 -27.25 8.55 5.57
C GLN A 308 -25.87 7.88 5.65
N ILE A 309 -25.11 8.22 6.68
CA ILE A 309 -23.86 7.52 7.05
C ILE A 309 -24.24 6.36 7.97
N ASP A 310 -23.78 5.16 7.62
CA ASP A 310 -24.04 3.97 8.45
C ASP A 310 -22.95 3.77 9.50
N LEU A 311 -21.70 4.13 9.19
CA LEU A 311 -20.56 3.97 10.08
C LEU A 311 -19.52 5.06 9.85
N VAL A 312 -18.96 5.57 10.91
CA VAL A 312 -17.82 6.51 10.91
C VAL A 312 -16.56 5.75 11.26
N VAL A 313 -15.50 5.92 10.45
CA VAL A 313 -14.21 5.27 10.64
C VAL A 313 -13.10 6.31 10.71
N ILE A 314 -12.34 6.31 11.80
CA ILE A 314 -11.17 7.17 12.02
C ILE A 314 -9.94 6.27 12.17
N GLY A 315 -8.81 6.66 11.55
CA GLY A 315 -7.56 5.93 11.73
C GLY A 315 -7.05 5.21 10.46
N CYS A 316 -6.96 5.94 9.38
CA CYS A 316 -6.25 5.51 8.17
C CYS A 316 -5.29 6.62 7.66
N PRO A 317 -3.96 6.45 7.88
CA PRO A 317 -3.29 5.40 8.69
C PRO A 317 -3.82 5.36 10.12
N GLN A 318 -3.54 4.25 10.83
CA GLN A 318 -3.98 4.06 12.22
C GLN A 318 -3.84 5.34 13.04
N ALA A 319 -4.86 5.63 13.85
CA ALA A 319 -4.97 6.89 14.58
C ALA A 319 -3.79 7.09 15.53
N SER A 320 -3.23 8.28 15.50
CA SER A 320 -2.28 8.75 16.50
C SER A 320 -2.99 8.98 17.85
N VAL A 321 -2.21 9.10 18.91
CA VAL A 321 -2.72 9.56 20.20
C VAL A 321 -3.37 10.95 20.09
N GLY A 322 -2.81 11.84 19.24
CA GLY A 322 -3.37 13.16 18.98
C GLY A 322 -4.75 13.13 18.32
N GLU A 323 -4.92 12.29 17.28
CA GLU A 323 -6.22 12.11 16.62
C GLU A 323 -7.28 11.51 17.56
N ALA A 324 -6.90 10.51 18.36
CA ALA A 324 -7.80 9.92 19.36
C ALA A 324 -8.23 10.95 20.42
N ARG A 325 -7.32 11.78 20.90
CA ARG A 325 -7.65 12.88 21.84
C ARG A 325 -8.55 13.93 21.21
N THR A 326 -8.34 14.27 19.94
CA THR A 326 -9.22 15.19 19.21
C THR A 326 -10.63 14.60 19.09
N ALA A 327 -10.74 13.32 18.72
CA ALA A 327 -12.02 12.63 18.68
C ALA A 327 -12.70 12.59 20.06
N ALA A 328 -11.95 12.25 21.12
CA ALA A 328 -12.48 12.22 22.48
C ALA A 328 -12.93 13.60 22.98
N ALA A 329 -12.24 14.67 22.61
CA ALA A 329 -12.67 16.04 22.94
C ALA A 329 -14.00 16.39 22.26
N ALA A 330 -14.16 16.07 20.99
CA ALA A 330 -15.42 16.26 20.26
C ALA A 330 -16.55 15.40 20.82
N VAL A 331 -16.26 14.14 21.17
CA VAL A 331 -17.19 13.20 21.82
C VAL A 331 -17.65 13.75 23.19
N ARG A 332 -16.72 14.19 24.04
CA ARG A 332 -17.05 14.75 25.36
C ARG A 332 -17.99 15.94 25.27
N ALA A 333 -17.76 16.83 24.30
CA ALA A 333 -18.64 17.99 24.10
C ALA A 333 -20.10 17.59 23.79
N ARG A 334 -20.30 16.46 23.12
CA ARG A 334 -21.65 15.91 22.82
C ARG A 334 -22.25 15.20 24.06
N MET A 335 -21.44 14.43 24.79
CA MET A 335 -21.86 13.77 26.01
C MET A 335 -22.33 14.77 27.10
N GLU A 336 -21.71 15.94 27.20
CA GLU A 336 -22.13 17.03 28.08
C GLU A 336 -23.54 17.56 27.75
N LEU A 337 -24.01 17.35 26.52
CA LEU A 337 -25.39 17.64 26.09
C LEU A 337 -26.37 16.48 26.39
N GLY A 338 -25.88 15.38 26.96
CA GLY A 338 -26.67 14.18 27.27
C GLY A 338 -26.86 13.25 26.06
N GLU A 339 -26.04 13.40 25.02
CA GLU A 339 -26.06 12.56 23.81
C GLU A 339 -25.17 11.32 23.97
N ALA A 340 -25.47 10.25 23.22
CA ALA A 340 -24.67 9.04 23.13
C ALA A 340 -24.61 8.57 21.66
N ILE A 341 -23.56 7.84 21.30
CA ILE A 341 -23.40 7.27 19.97
C ILE A 341 -24.30 6.03 19.84
N PRO A 342 -25.29 6.03 18.93
CA PRO A 342 -26.15 4.86 18.74
C PRO A 342 -25.40 3.75 17.99
N ASP A 343 -25.69 2.50 18.33
CA ASP A 343 -25.28 1.31 17.55
C ASP A 343 -23.78 1.21 17.25
N GLN A 344 -22.92 1.73 18.13
CA GLN A 344 -21.45 1.73 17.96
C GLN A 344 -21.00 2.31 16.59
N ARG A 345 -21.60 3.38 16.13
CA ARG A 345 -21.38 3.96 14.79
C ARG A 345 -20.07 4.73 14.64
N LEU A 346 -19.23 4.80 15.66
CA LEU A 346 -17.88 5.35 15.59
C LEU A 346 -16.85 4.26 15.86
N TRP A 347 -16.03 3.95 14.87
CA TRP A 347 -14.90 3.05 15.01
C TRP A 347 -13.59 3.85 14.90
N VAL A 348 -12.71 3.67 15.89
CA VAL A 348 -11.37 4.28 15.89
C VAL A 348 -10.34 3.17 15.81
N PHE A 349 -9.56 3.16 14.74
CA PHE A 349 -8.56 2.13 14.48
C PHE A 349 -7.18 2.61 14.91
N MET A 350 -6.50 1.85 15.77
CA MET A 350 -5.20 2.21 16.34
C MET A 350 -4.25 1.03 16.40
N SER A 351 -2.94 1.32 16.47
CA SER A 351 -1.97 0.31 16.88
C SER A 351 -2.14 -0.03 18.37
N GLY A 352 -1.78 -1.24 18.79
CA GLY A 352 -1.80 -1.62 20.19
C GLY A 352 -1.00 -0.67 21.08
N HIS A 353 0.15 -0.17 20.58
CA HIS A 353 0.95 0.82 21.29
C HIS A 353 0.18 2.12 21.57
N ASN A 354 -0.44 2.72 20.57
CA ASN A 354 -1.20 3.96 20.74
C ASN A 354 -2.47 3.73 21.58
N HIS A 355 -3.12 2.56 21.43
CA HIS A 355 -4.24 2.16 22.26
C HIS A 355 -3.87 2.09 23.74
N ASP A 356 -2.73 1.47 24.06
CA ASP A 356 -2.24 1.40 25.44
C ASP A 356 -1.94 2.80 26.02
N LEU A 357 -1.42 3.72 25.22
CA LEU A 357 -1.17 5.10 25.65
C LEU A 357 -2.47 5.85 26.00
N ILE A 358 -3.51 5.72 25.18
CA ILE A 358 -4.79 6.38 25.45
C ILE A 358 -5.60 5.72 26.57
N SER A 359 -5.32 4.48 26.91
CA SER A 359 -5.93 3.79 28.05
C SER A 359 -5.45 4.35 29.38
N VAL A 360 -4.23 4.89 29.42
CA VAL A 360 -3.63 5.44 30.65
C VAL A 360 -4.11 6.86 30.97
N ASP A 361 -4.45 7.65 29.96
CA ASP A 361 -4.81 9.07 30.13
C ASP A 361 -6.32 9.34 30.15
N GLY A 362 -7.14 8.28 30.10
CA GLY A 362 -8.61 8.37 30.14
C GLY A 362 -9.26 8.73 28.81
N THR A 363 -8.50 8.84 27.72
CA THR A 363 -9.03 9.09 26.36
C THR A 363 -9.88 7.91 25.88
N LEU A 364 -9.43 6.68 26.14
CA LEU A 364 -10.15 5.45 25.81
C LEU A 364 -11.52 5.40 26.51
N ASP A 365 -11.52 5.67 27.82
CA ASP A 365 -12.75 5.65 28.62
C ASP A 365 -13.81 6.60 28.06
N VAL A 366 -13.42 7.81 27.67
CA VAL A 366 -14.35 8.81 27.08
C VAL A 366 -14.97 8.29 25.78
N LEU A 367 -14.16 7.68 24.90
CA LEU A 367 -14.65 7.17 23.62
C LEU A 367 -15.62 5.99 23.83
N GLU A 368 -15.26 5.05 24.69
CA GLU A 368 -16.07 3.84 24.94
C GLU A 368 -17.34 4.13 25.75
N GLU A 369 -17.28 5.01 26.74
CA GLU A 369 -18.47 5.46 27.49
C GLU A 369 -19.52 6.12 26.60
N ALA A 370 -19.08 6.80 25.53
CA ALA A 370 -19.97 7.39 24.53
C ALA A 370 -20.59 6.35 23.58
N GLY A 371 -20.08 5.13 23.55
CA GLY A 371 -20.50 4.07 22.64
C GLY A 371 -19.65 3.94 21.36
N ALA A 372 -18.45 4.51 21.33
CA ALA A 372 -17.50 4.24 20.25
C ALA A 372 -16.85 2.87 20.40
N LEU A 373 -16.42 2.27 19.30
CA LEU A 373 -15.63 1.06 19.25
C LEU A 373 -14.17 1.42 18.92
N VAL A 374 -13.29 1.35 19.92
CA VAL A 374 -11.86 1.58 19.71
C VAL A 374 -11.18 0.25 19.41
N LEU A 375 -10.68 0.10 18.18
CA LEU A 375 -10.16 -1.15 17.62
C LEU A 375 -8.64 -1.13 17.60
N ARG A 376 -8.08 -2.22 18.08
CA ARG A 376 -6.65 -2.44 18.27
C ARG A 376 -6.06 -3.26 17.12
N ASP A 377 -4.86 -2.87 16.64
CA ASP A 377 -4.01 -3.69 15.76
C ASP A 377 -4.60 -3.99 14.37
N THR A 378 -5.65 -3.29 13.98
CA THR A 378 -6.33 -3.43 12.70
C THR A 378 -6.47 -2.09 11.97
N CYS A 379 -6.99 -2.11 10.76
CA CYS A 379 -7.05 -0.95 9.87
C CYS A 379 -8.35 -0.96 9.06
N PRO A 380 -8.98 0.19 8.79
CA PRO A 380 -10.25 0.24 8.06
C PRO A 380 -10.17 -0.34 6.65
N GLU A 381 -9.03 -0.25 5.97
CA GLU A 381 -8.88 -0.74 4.59
C GLU A 381 -8.94 -2.26 4.48
N VAL A 382 -8.43 -2.97 5.51
CA VAL A 382 -8.26 -4.43 5.50
C VAL A 382 -9.25 -5.17 6.39
N THR A 383 -10.25 -4.45 6.89
CA THR A 383 -11.36 -4.99 7.67
C THR A 383 -12.47 -5.46 6.73
N PRO A 384 -13.00 -6.69 6.87
CA PRO A 384 -14.17 -7.13 6.14
C PRO A 384 -15.45 -6.57 6.77
N TYR A 385 -16.05 -5.56 6.15
CA TYR A 385 -17.28 -4.97 6.64
C TYR A 385 -18.51 -5.83 6.35
N ASN A 386 -19.42 -5.95 7.32
CA ASN A 386 -20.71 -6.58 7.11
C ASN A 386 -21.61 -5.71 6.22
N ARG A 387 -21.75 -6.09 4.95
CA ARG A 387 -22.51 -5.36 3.93
C ARG A 387 -24.03 -5.33 4.17
N SER A 388 -24.55 -6.16 5.07
CA SER A 388 -25.95 -6.07 5.48
C SER A 388 -26.20 -4.91 6.46
N ARG A 389 -25.16 -4.42 7.14
CA ARG A 389 -25.23 -3.32 8.11
C ARG A 389 -24.67 -2.01 7.59
N TYR A 390 -23.54 -2.08 6.87
CA TYR A 390 -22.78 -0.91 6.48
C TYR A 390 -22.71 -0.80 4.96
N ASN A 391 -23.16 0.32 4.42
CA ASN A 391 -23.21 0.59 2.98
C ASN A 391 -22.68 1.98 2.61
N HIS A 392 -22.47 2.86 3.59
CA HIS A 392 -21.89 4.18 3.40
C HIS A 392 -21.08 4.58 4.63
N LEU A 393 -19.80 4.82 4.43
CA LEU A 393 -18.86 5.21 5.47
C LEU A 393 -18.57 6.72 5.44
N LEU A 394 -18.10 7.24 6.57
CA LEU A 394 -17.51 8.58 6.68
C LEU A 394 -16.15 8.45 7.37
N THR A 395 -15.15 9.17 6.85
CA THR A 395 -13.78 9.14 7.38
C THR A 395 -13.14 10.53 7.34
N ASN A 396 -12.06 10.73 8.11
CA ASN A 396 -11.24 11.93 8.05
C ASN A 396 -10.03 11.80 7.10
N SER A 397 -9.94 10.70 6.33
CA SER A 397 -8.75 10.35 5.56
C SER A 397 -9.05 10.09 4.10
N LEU A 398 -8.35 10.79 3.20
CA LEU A 398 -8.41 10.54 1.74
C LEU A 398 -7.68 9.23 1.37
N LYS A 399 -6.78 8.71 2.23
CA LYS A 399 -6.25 7.36 2.05
C LYS A 399 -7.36 6.34 2.25
N ALA A 400 -8.13 6.45 3.33
CA ALA A 400 -9.26 5.56 3.59
C ALA A 400 -10.31 5.66 2.48
N GLU A 401 -10.71 6.87 2.09
CA GLU A 401 -11.68 7.08 1.02
C GLU A 401 -11.25 6.36 -0.26
N HIS A 402 -10.00 6.54 -0.69
CA HIS A 402 -9.47 5.93 -1.91
C HIS A 402 -9.57 4.39 -1.89
N TYR A 403 -9.16 3.74 -0.81
CA TYR A 403 -9.16 2.27 -0.73
C TYR A 403 -10.52 1.67 -0.37
N LEU A 404 -11.34 2.37 0.40
CA LEU A 404 -12.67 1.89 0.76
C LEU A 404 -13.65 1.99 -0.41
N THR A 405 -13.55 3.05 -1.25
CA THR A 405 -14.39 3.20 -2.45
C THR A 405 -13.94 2.31 -3.60
N SER A 406 -12.65 1.97 -3.65
CA SER A 406 -12.05 1.12 -4.67
C SER A 406 -11.67 -0.25 -4.09
N GLY A 407 -11.04 -1.09 -4.90
CA GLY A 407 -10.39 -2.32 -4.44
C GLY A 407 -11.31 -3.29 -3.71
N LEU A 408 -10.93 -3.65 -2.50
CA LEU A 408 -11.56 -4.75 -1.75
C LEU A 408 -12.98 -4.44 -1.27
N ASN A 409 -13.17 -3.24 -0.73
CA ASN A 409 -14.42 -2.91 -0.04
C ASN A 409 -15.49 -2.39 -0.98
N ARG A 410 -15.12 -1.62 -2.02
CA ARG A 410 -16.06 -0.99 -2.99
C ARG A 410 -17.27 -0.37 -2.29
N MET A 411 -17.01 0.39 -1.23
CA MET A 411 -18.02 0.97 -0.34
C MET A 411 -18.05 2.49 -0.50
N PRO A 412 -19.20 3.11 -0.76
CA PRO A 412 -19.31 4.55 -0.73
C PRO A 412 -18.74 5.13 0.55
N THR A 413 -17.82 6.07 0.42
CA THR A 413 -17.13 6.68 1.55
C THR A 413 -17.08 8.18 1.34
N SER A 414 -17.54 8.94 2.32
CA SER A 414 -17.47 10.39 2.38
C SER A 414 -16.32 10.83 3.28
N VAL A 415 -15.95 12.11 3.17
CA VAL A 415 -14.86 12.68 3.97
C VAL A 415 -15.33 13.91 4.74
N GLY A 416 -14.84 14.07 5.96
CA GLY A 416 -15.01 15.24 6.81
C GLY A 416 -13.89 15.33 7.84
N THR A 417 -13.78 16.44 8.57
CA THR A 417 -12.85 16.55 9.70
C THR A 417 -13.23 15.57 10.82
N ILE A 418 -12.33 15.35 11.78
CA ILE A 418 -12.64 14.47 12.93
C ILE A 418 -13.90 14.95 13.65
N GLU A 419 -14.07 16.26 13.85
CA GLU A 419 -15.25 16.84 14.51
C GLU A 419 -16.54 16.59 13.69
N GLN A 420 -16.48 16.71 12.37
CA GLN A 420 -17.60 16.38 11.50
C GLN A 420 -17.92 14.88 11.55
N CYS A 421 -16.90 14.03 11.52
CA CYS A 421 -17.02 12.60 11.68
C CYS A 421 -17.74 12.25 13.01
N VAL A 422 -17.29 12.80 14.12
CA VAL A 422 -17.91 12.60 15.43
C VAL A 422 -19.36 13.11 15.43
N ALA A 423 -19.65 14.29 14.87
CA ALA A 423 -21.01 14.81 14.79
C ALA A 423 -21.97 13.84 14.06
N HIS A 424 -21.55 13.26 12.94
CA HIS A 424 -22.31 12.26 12.20
C HIS A 424 -22.47 10.92 12.96
N ALA A 425 -21.51 10.56 13.82
CA ALA A 425 -21.62 9.36 14.64
C ALA A 425 -22.74 9.51 15.69
N PHE A 426 -22.92 10.70 16.27
CA PHE A 426 -23.98 10.98 17.23
C PHE A 426 -25.36 11.17 16.59
N ASP A 427 -25.41 11.83 15.42
CA ASP A 427 -26.67 12.13 14.75
C ASP A 427 -26.77 11.42 13.40
N PRO A 428 -27.41 10.23 13.34
CA PRO A 428 -27.63 9.51 12.09
C PRO A 428 -28.57 10.21 11.12
N THR A 429 -29.24 11.27 11.55
CA THR A 429 -30.17 12.03 10.72
C THR A 429 -29.50 13.19 10.00
N LEU A 430 -28.24 13.49 10.29
CA LEU A 430 -27.45 14.43 9.49
C LEU A 430 -27.34 13.89 8.07
N VAL A 431 -28.07 14.52 7.15
CA VAL A 431 -28.14 14.10 5.75
C VAL A 431 -27.80 15.30 4.87
N ALA A 432 -26.87 15.13 3.97
CA ALA A 432 -26.47 16.16 3.04
C ALA A 432 -26.54 15.67 1.57
N GLY A 433 -27.76 15.46 1.05
CA GLY A 433 -27.98 15.05 -0.33
C GLY A 433 -28.14 13.55 -0.54
N GLU A 434 -27.92 13.09 -1.76
CA GLU A 434 -28.08 11.68 -2.14
C GLU A 434 -26.82 10.87 -1.81
N ARG A 435 -27.02 9.57 -1.52
CA ARG A 435 -25.92 8.63 -1.30
C ARG A 435 -25.05 8.53 -2.56
N PRO A 436 -23.69 8.55 -2.45
CA PRO A 436 -22.81 8.34 -3.59
C PRO A 436 -23.10 7.00 -4.28
N VAL A 437 -23.10 6.99 -5.61
CA VAL A 437 -23.24 5.76 -6.39
C VAL A 437 -21.85 5.17 -6.64
N LEU A 438 -21.67 3.89 -6.28
CA LEU A 438 -20.44 3.15 -6.61
C LEU A 438 -20.25 3.11 -8.13
N GLY A 439 -19.05 3.42 -8.59
CA GLY A 439 -18.70 3.46 -10.02
C GLY A 439 -18.74 4.85 -10.64
N SER A 440 -19.23 5.87 -9.92
CA SER A 440 -19.05 7.27 -10.30
C SER A 440 -17.68 7.82 -9.86
N GLY A 441 -16.83 6.98 -9.27
CA GLY A 441 -15.42 7.31 -9.10
C GLY A 441 -14.88 7.73 -10.46
N VAL A 442 -14.25 8.90 -10.53
CA VAL A 442 -13.64 9.42 -11.75
C VAL A 442 -12.77 8.31 -12.32
N ALA A 443 -13.26 7.67 -13.40
CA ALA A 443 -12.42 6.79 -14.17
C ALA A 443 -11.15 7.58 -14.46
N LYS A 444 -9.98 7.07 -14.00
CA LYS A 444 -8.72 7.67 -14.42
C LYS A 444 -8.84 7.89 -15.91
N PRO A 445 -8.50 9.07 -16.47
CA PRO A 445 -8.56 9.25 -17.90
C PRO A 445 -7.70 8.16 -18.52
N ILE A 446 -8.36 7.19 -19.15
CA ILE A 446 -7.70 6.07 -19.79
C ILE A 446 -7.14 6.65 -21.07
N PRO A 447 -5.82 6.59 -21.29
CA PRO A 447 -5.27 6.87 -22.60
C PRO A 447 -6.02 5.97 -23.58
N SER A 448 -6.59 6.55 -24.63
CA SER A 448 -7.37 5.81 -25.62
C SER A 448 -6.63 4.53 -25.99
N ALA A 449 -7.26 3.39 -25.73
CA ALA A 449 -6.67 2.08 -25.98
C ALA A 449 -6.12 2.04 -27.41
N LYS A 450 -4.81 2.06 -27.55
CA LYS A 450 -4.19 1.73 -28.82
C LYS A 450 -4.45 0.25 -29.03
N THR A 451 -5.37 -0.02 -29.93
CA THR A 451 -5.75 -1.33 -30.44
C THR A 451 -4.54 -2.25 -30.58
N GLN A 452 -4.73 -3.51 -30.16
CA GLN A 452 -3.82 -4.65 -30.25
C GLN A 452 -2.81 -4.50 -31.40
N ARG A 453 -1.54 -4.32 -31.06
CA ARG A 453 -0.47 -4.40 -32.05
C ARG A 453 -0.23 -5.88 -32.36
N ARG A 454 -0.38 -6.25 -33.62
CA ARG A 454 0.07 -7.53 -34.16
C ARG A 454 1.56 -7.42 -34.47
N GLY A 455 2.38 -8.28 -33.89
CA GLY A 455 3.81 -8.35 -34.18
C GLY A 455 4.53 -9.40 -33.33
N GLU A 456 5.69 -9.83 -33.79
CA GLU A 456 6.66 -10.51 -32.95
C GLU A 456 7.34 -9.43 -32.10
N TYR A 457 7.39 -9.65 -30.79
CA TYR A 457 8.06 -8.75 -29.85
C TYR A 457 9.37 -9.42 -29.42
N GLU A 458 10.47 -8.75 -29.66
CA GLU A 458 11.76 -9.09 -29.07
C GLU A 458 11.96 -8.18 -27.86
N SER A 459 12.03 -8.76 -26.67
CA SER A 459 12.37 -8.03 -25.45
C SER A 459 13.88 -8.12 -25.25
N ILE A 460 14.54 -6.97 -25.20
CA ILE A 460 15.93 -6.85 -24.79
C ILE A 460 15.91 -6.39 -23.34
N GLY A 461 15.87 -7.33 -22.42
CA GLY A 461 15.79 -7.06 -20.98
C GLY A 461 16.34 -8.19 -20.13
N SER A 462 16.51 -7.91 -18.85
CA SER A 462 16.94 -8.90 -17.85
C SER A 462 15.75 -9.71 -17.41
N GLY A 463 15.63 -10.95 -17.86
CA GLY A 463 14.57 -11.86 -17.45
C GLY A 463 14.94 -12.70 -16.22
N ILE A 464 13.93 -13.19 -15.52
CA ILE A 464 14.08 -14.18 -14.44
C ILE A 464 13.30 -15.46 -14.77
N PRO A 465 13.80 -16.65 -14.37
CA PRO A 465 15.03 -16.88 -13.62
C PRO A 465 16.29 -16.50 -14.40
N SER A 466 17.18 -15.80 -13.75
CA SER A 466 18.37 -15.16 -14.34
C SER A 466 19.47 -16.13 -14.83
N GLN A 467 19.29 -17.45 -14.63
CA GLN A 467 20.33 -18.46 -14.85
C GLN A 467 20.10 -19.34 -16.08
N SER A 468 19.03 -19.12 -16.84
CA SER A 468 18.71 -19.95 -18.01
C SER A 468 18.07 -19.13 -19.13
N GLU A 469 18.37 -19.51 -20.38
CA GLU A 469 17.54 -19.10 -21.51
C GLU A 469 16.20 -19.85 -21.40
N TRP A 470 15.10 -19.13 -21.50
CA TRP A 470 13.79 -19.74 -21.55
C TRP A 470 12.94 -19.12 -22.66
N MET A 471 12.07 -19.91 -23.21
CA MET A 471 11.16 -19.51 -24.25
C MET A 471 9.74 -19.89 -23.85
N VAL A 472 8.85 -18.92 -23.85
CA VAL A 472 7.43 -19.13 -23.60
C VAL A 472 6.64 -18.71 -24.82
N SER A 473 5.72 -19.55 -25.25
CA SER A 473 4.76 -19.20 -26.30
C SER A 473 3.34 -19.40 -25.80
N GLY A 474 2.50 -18.40 -26.01
CA GLY A 474 1.11 -18.43 -25.55
C GLY A 474 0.31 -17.28 -26.13
N LYS A 475 -0.93 -17.18 -25.67
CA LYS A 475 -1.80 -16.04 -26.00
C LYS A 475 -1.27 -14.79 -25.30
N ALA A 476 -0.94 -13.75 -26.07
CA ALA A 476 -0.56 -12.47 -25.46
C ALA A 476 -1.78 -11.69 -25.00
N LEU A 477 -1.68 -11.14 -23.80
CA LEU A 477 -2.59 -10.13 -23.26
C LEU A 477 -1.79 -8.86 -23.00
N VAL A 478 -2.04 -7.80 -23.78
CA VAL A 478 -1.18 -6.61 -23.85
C VAL A 478 -1.96 -5.35 -23.51
N THR A 479 -1.38 -4.50 -22.67
CA THR A 479 -1.90 -3.17 -22.36
C THR A 479 -0.77 -2.18 -22.09
N ASP A 480 -1.01 -0.89 -22.37
CA ASP A 480 -0.12 0.21 -21.99
C ASP A 480 -0.54 0.82 -20.61
N VAL A 481 -1.56 0.25 -19.95
CA VAL A 481 -2.08 0.70 -18.65
C VAL A 481 -1.61 -0.24 -17.55
N PRO A 482 -1.10 0.27 -16.41
CA PRO A 482 -0.74 -0.55 -15.25
C PRO A 482 -1.93 -1.37 -14.74
N ILE A 483 -1.67 -2.58 -14.25
CA ILE A 483 -2.70 -3.47 -13.70
C ILE A 483 -2.72 -3.36 -12.16
N THR A 484 -3.91 -3.15 -11.60
CA THR A 484 -4.13 -3.15 -10.16
C THR A 484 -4.64 -4.53 -9.72
N TYR A 485 -3.76 -5.35 -9.14
CA TYR A 485 -4.15 -6.72 -8.75
C TYR A 485 -5.14 -6.72 -7.59
N LEU A 486 -4.82 -6.01 -6.49
CA LEU A 486 -5.66 -6.03 -5.30
C LEU A 486 -7.01 -5.36 -5.57
N GLY A 487 -8.08 -6.14 -5.47
CA GLY A 487 -9.46 -5.70 -5.61
C GLY A 487 -9.96 -5.54 -7.05
N TYR A 488 -9.06 -5.65 -8.06
CA TYR A 488 -9.44 -5.53 -9.45
C TYR A 488 -9.05 -6.72 -10.34
N VAL A 489 -8.23 -7.65 -9.84
CA VAL A 489 -8.09 -8.97 -10.43
C VAL A 489 -8.79 -9.96 -9.52
N ASN A 490 -9.80 -10.62 -10.02
CA ASN A 490 -10.59 -11.59 -9.28
C ASN A 490 -9.72 -12.81 -8.90
N CYS A 491 -9.54 -13.03 -7.61
CA CYS A 491 -8.61 -14.04 -7.07
C CYS A 491 -9.04 -15.50 -7.32
N ASP A 492 -10.31 -15.72 -7.68
CA ASP A 492 -10.84 -17.06 -7.95
C ASP A 492 -10.82 -17.39 -9.44
N THR A 493 -10.90 -16.40 -10.31
CA THR A 493 -11.10 -16.60 -11.75
C THR A 493 -10.00 -16.02 -12.64
N GLY A 494 -9.13 -15.14 -12.10
CA GLY A 494 -8.10 -14.45 -12.87
C GLY A 494 -8.62 -13.38 -13.83
N PHE A 495 -9.91 -13.02 -13.77
CA PHE A 495 -10.46 -11.94 -14.59
C PHE A 495 -10.09 -10.57 -14.04
N ILE A 496 -9.69 -9.65 -14.92
CA ILE A 496 -9.54 -8.24 -14.61
C ILE A 496 -10.94 -7.63 -14.58
N GLU A 497 -11.33 -7.04 -13.44
CA GLU A 497 -12.64 -6.44 -13.18
C GLU A 497 -12.48 -4.96 -12.80
N GLU A 498 -11.59 -4.25 -13.49
CA GLU A 498 -11.32 -2.83 -13.30
C GLU A 498 -12.13 -2.01 -14.32
N PRO A 499 -13.21 -1.33 -13.90
CA PRO A 499 -14.05 -0.57 -14.82
C PRO A 499 -13.25 0.45 -15.61
N GLY A 500 -13.37 0.40 -16.93
CA GLY A 500 -12.68 1.30 -17.83
C GLY A 500 -11.22 0.91 -18.13
N HIS A 501 -10.64 -0.12 -17.51
CA HIS A 501 -9.34 -0.65 -17.89
C HIS A 501 -9.43 -1.34 -19.28
N PRO A 502 -8.42 -1.18 -20.18
CA PRO A 502 -8.46 -1.79 -21.53
C PRO A 502 -8.63 -3.31 -21.53
N LEU A 503 -8.25 -3.98 -20.45
CA LEU A 503 -8.38 -5.43 -20.27
C LEU A 503 -9.53 -5.80 -19.33
N ASP A 504 -10.45 -4.90 -19.02
CA ASP A 504 -11.63 -5.22 -18.22
C ASP A 504 -12.42 -6.38 -18.87
N GLY A 505 -12.79 -7.38 -18.06
CA GLY A 505 -13.46 -8.60 -18.53
C GLY A 505 -12.55 -9.63 -19.22
N HIS A 506 -11.23 -9.47 -19.20
CA HIS A 506 -10.27 -10.46 -19.72
C HIS A 506 -9.61 -11.25 -18.59
N SER A 507 -9.43 -12.57 -18.80
CA SER A 507 -8.68 -13.42 -17.87
C SER A 507 -7.18 -13.35 -18.18
N ILE A 508 -6.36 -13.32 -17.13
CA ILE A 508 -4.89 -13.46 -17.22
C ILE A 508 -4.44 -14.93 -17.25
N GLU A 509 -5.36 -15.88 -17.02
CA GLU A 509 -5.09 -17.31 -17.01
C GLU A 509 -4.46 -17.75 -18.34
N ASP A 510 -3.37 -18.54 -18.27
CA ASP A 510 -2.66 -19.11 -19.41
C ASP A 510 -2.20 -18.09 -20.48
N THR A 511 -1.96 -16.81 -20.08
CA THR A 511 -1.51 -15.77 -21.00
C THR A 511 -0.05 -15.40 -20.78
N VAL A 512 0.59 -14.86 -21.84
CA VAL A 512 1.78 -14.02 -21.72
C VAL A 512 1.28 -12.60 -21.47
N LEU A 513 1.40 -12.13 -20.24
CA LEU A 513 0.86 -10.84 -19.81
C LEU A 513 1.90 -9.74 -19.98
N ILE A 514 1.61 -8.75 -20.83
CA ILE A 514 2.53 -7.67 -21.21
C ILE A 514 1.91 -6.33 -20.83
N TYR A 515 2.51 -5.62 -19.88
CA TYR A 515 2.00 -4.34 -19.35
C TYR A 515 3.13 -3.54 -18.68
N PRO A 516 2.92 -2.22 -18.41
CA PRO A 516 4.02 -1.39 -17.90
C PRO A 516 4.52 -1.83 -16.53
N LYS A 517 3.63 -1.99 -15.56
CA LYS A 517 3.92 -2.38 -14.18
C LYS A 517 2.64 -2.70 -13.42
N GLY A 518 2.76 -3.36 -12.28
CA GLY A 518 1.68 -3.43 -11.28
C GLY A 518 1.44 -2.06 -10.63
N SER A 519 0.21 -1.80 -10.23
CA SER A 519 -0.18 -0.59 -9.51
C SER A 519 -0.96 -0.91 -8.23
N GLY A 520 -1.20 0.09 -7.41
CA GLY A 520 -1.97 -0.03 -6.18
C GLY A 520 -1.16 -0.51 -4.99
N SER A 521 -1.72 -1.42 -4.23
CA SER A 521 -1.23 -1.83 -2.90
C SER A 521 0.05 -2.67 -2.93
N THR A 522 0.87 -2.51 -1.91
CA THR A 522 2.09 -3.30 -1.66
C THR A 522 1.82 -4.79 -1.38
N VAL A 523 0.57 -5.18 -1.17
CA VAL A 523 0.13 -6.58 -1.01
C VAL A 523 -0.34 -7.24 -2.32
N ALA A 524 -0.29 -6.52 -3.44
CA ALA A 524 -0.64 -7.03 -4.78
C ALA A 524 0.02 -8.38 -5.14
N PRO A 525 1.30 -8.66 -4.79
CA PRO A 525 1.94 -9.94 -5.10
C PRO A 525 1.23 -11.15 -4.51
N PHE A 526 0.52 -11.02 -3.39
CA PHE A 526 -0.20 -12.15 -2.79
C PHE A 526 -1.42 -12.56 -3.62
N VAL A 527 -2.08 -11.62 -4.27
CA VAL A 527 -3.17 -11.92 -5.24
C VAL A 527 -2.62 -12.69 -6.41
N LEU A 528 -1.53 -12.22 -7.02
CA LEU A 528 -0.87 -12.91 -8.12
C LEU A 528 -0.37 -14.30 -7.70
N MET A 529 0.22 -14.43 -6.51
CA MET A 529 0.65 -15.70 -5.94
C MET A 529 -0.52 -16.68 -5.78
N GLY A 530 -1.66 -16.22 -5.25
CA GLY A 530 -2.87 -17.02 -5.12
C GLY A 530 -3.36 -17.56 -6.47
N LEU A 531 -3.37 -16.72 -7.50
CA LEU A 531 -3.74 -17.09 -8.86
C LEU A 531 -2.77 -18.11 -9.46
N ILE A 532 -1.46 -17.96 -9.24
CA ILE A 532 -0.47 -18.93 -9.71
C ILE A 532 -0.65 -20.28 -8.99
N TYR A 533 -0.90 -20.28 -7.67
CA TYR A 533 -1.13 -21.52 -6.90
C TYR A 533 -2.40 -22.27 -7.31
N THR A 534 -3.36 -21.61 -7.92
CA THR A 534 -4.65 -22.19 -8.35
C THR A 534 -4.72 -22.39 -9.87
N ASP A 535 -3.59 -22.28 -10.58
CA ASP A 535 -3.49 -22.39 -12.04
C ASP A 535 -4.40 -21.38 -12.78
N LYS A 536 -4.60 -20.20 -12.19
CA LYS A 536 -5.32 -19.05 -12.76
C LYS A 536 -4.40 -17.88 -13.12
N GLY A 537 -3.11 -18.04 -12.93
CA GLY A 537 -2.09 -17.06 -13.23
C GLY A 537 -1.63 -17.07 -14.68
N PRO A 538 -0.83 -16.05 -15.08
CA PRO A 538 -0.20 -16.00 -16.39
C PRO A 538 0.96 -17.01 -16.48
N ILE A 539 1.27 -17.45 -17.70
CA ILE A 539 2.42 -18.33 -17.97
C ILE A 539 3.73 -17.58 -18.09
N ALA A 540 3.69 -16.27 -18.33
CA ALA A 540 4.83 -15.36 -18.28
C ALA A 540 4.35 -13.92 -18.08
N ILE A 541 5.20 -13.09 -17.52
CA ILE A 541 4.96 -11.66 -17.31
C ILE A 541 6.09 -10.86 -17.97
N VAL A 542 5.71 -9.81 -18.70
CA VAL A 542 6.64 -8.83 -19.27
C VAL A 542 6.22 -7.45 -18.80
N ASN A 543 7.07 -6.79 -18.00
CA ASN A 543 6.86 -5.42 -17.57
C ASN A 543 7.86 -4.48 -18.27
N ARG A 544 7.45 -3.23 -18.54
CA ARG A 544 8.35 -2.19 -19.01
C ARG A 544 9.31 -1.73 -17.91
N ASP A 545 8.77 -1.61 -16.69
CA ASP A 545 9.48 -1.11 -15.52
C ASP A 545 9.64 -2.23 -14.49
N VAL A 546 10.78 -2.32 -13.80
CA VAL A 546 10.97 -3.26 -12.68
C VAL A 546 9.93 -2.99 -11.61
N CYS A 547 9.16 -4.02 -11.27
CA CYS A 547 8.00 -3.83 -10.41
C CYS A 547 8.01 -4.74 -9.17
N PRO A 548 8.29 -4.18 -7.97
CA PRO A 548 8.20 -4.93 -6.72
C PRO A 548 6.80 -5.50 -6.41
N LEU A 549 5.75 -5.01 -7.10
CA LEU A 549 4.39 -5.50 -6.91
C LEU A 549 4.05 -6.75 -7.73
N THR A 550 4.93 -7.19 -8.64
CA THR A 550 4.68 -8.36 -9.50
C THR A 550 5.84 -9.34 -9.56
N LEU A 551 7.06 -8.84 -9.74
CA LEU A 551 8.28 -9.66 -9.85
C LEU A 551 8.45 -10.66 -8.69
N PRO A 552 8.22 -10.30 -7.40
CA PRO A 552 8.43 -11.24 -6.29
C PRO A 552 7.57 -12.49 -6.37
N ALA A 553 6.29 -12.37 -6.74
CA ALA A 553 5.42 -13.53 -6.90
C ALA A 553 5.88 -14.43 -8.05
N ALA A 554 6.27 -13.83 -9.17
CA ALA A 554 6.79 -14.55 -10.33
C ALA A 554 8.10 -15.28 -10.00
N SER A 555 9.06 -14.60 -9.35
CA SER A 555 10.34 -15.18 -8.94
C SER A 555 10.16 -16.36 -7.99
N LEU A 556 9.40 -16.19 -6.91
CA LEU A 556 9.20 -17.21 -5.88
C LEU A 556 8.49 -18.46 -6.40
N LEU A 557 7.60 -18.31 -7.38
CA LEU A 557 6.79 -19.40 -7.94
C LEU A 557 7.26 -19.88 -9.32
N GLY A 558 8.39 -19.36 -9.81
CA GLY A 558 9.01 -19.82 -11.05
C GLY A 558 8.27 -19.43 -12.32
N VAL A 559 7.45 -18.39 -12.29
CA VAL A 559 6.82 -17.83 -13.49
C VAL A 559 7.86 -16.95 -14.21
N PRO A 560 8.12 -17.19 -15.50
CA PRO A 560 9.01 -16.35 -16.29
C PRO A 560 8.60 -14.88 -16.27
N TYR A 561 9.57 -14.01 -15.98
CA TYR A 561 9.36 -12.56 -15.86
C TYR A 561 10.47 -11.81 -16.61
N ALA A 562 10.14 -10.73 -17.31
CA ALA A 562 11.10 -9.86 -17.99
C ALA A 562 10.71 -8.39 -17.93
#